data_767a5ce4b20da5de3e4212572710927d
#
_entry.id   767a5ce4b20da5de3e4212572710927d
#
_cell.length_a   1.000
_cell.length_b   1.000
_cell.length_c   1.000
_cell.angle_alpha   90.00
_cell.angle_beta   90.00
_cell.angle_gamma   90.00
#
_symmetry.space_group_name_H-M   'P 1'
#
loop_
_entity.id
_entity.type
_entity.pdbx_description
1 polymer ?
#
loop_
_entity_poly.entity_id
_entity_poly.type
_entity_poly.pdbx_seq_one_letter_code
_entity_poly.pdbx_strand_id
1 'polypeptide(L)'
;MPEKVNDKTIFTLLEVTKSIQKTLADRYKSLYWIKAEMNKLNHYKLSGHCYPELVEKKDGKILAEIRSILWKSDFERINTSFIKLLNEPLRDGITILFQAGISYDPLHGLSLRIVDIDPTFVLGELEREKKESILKLQQEDLFDANKRLPFPIIPKRLAIISVE
;
A
#
# COMPACT_ATOMS: atom_id res chain seq x y z
N MET A 1 -0.54 -28.65 -27.07
CA MET A 1 -1.26 -28.26 -28.29
C MET A 1 -2.74 -28.45 -28.04
N PRO A 2 -3.59 -27.53 -28.46
CA PRO A 2 -5.03 -27.69 -28.23
C PRO A 2 -5.57 -28.94 -28.93
N GLU A 3 -6.42 -29.67 -28.24
CA GLU A 3 -7.06 -30.88 -28.72
C GLU A 3 -8.34 -30.52 -29.48
N LYS A 4 -8.64 -31.24 -30.59
CA LYS A 4 -9.90 -31.05 -31.33
C LYS A 4 -10.83 -32.21 -31.02
N VAL A 5 -12.01 -31.91 -30.47
CA VAL A 5 -13.08 -32.87 -30.20
C VAL A 5 -14.38 -32.29 -30.75
N ASN A 6 -15.04 -33.02 -31.65
CA ASN A 6 -16.32 -32.62 -32.27
C ASN A 6 -16.31 -31.18 -32.80
N ASP A 7 -15.36 -30.83 -33.69
CA ASP A 7 -15.15 -29.51 -34.28
C ASP A 7 -14.89 -28.35 -33.29
N LYS A 8 -14.74 -28.66 -32.00
CA LYS A 8 -14.37 -27.68 -30.97
C LYS A 8 -12.90 -27.78 -30.65
N THR A 9 -12.22 -26.64 -30.62
CA THR A 9 -10.84 -26.55 -30.13
C THR A 9 -10.88 -26.44 -28.61
N ILE A 10 -10.33 -27.42 -27.92
CA ILE A 10 -10.31 -27.50 -26.45
C ILE A 10 -8.93 -27.08 -25.96
N PHE A 11 -8.91 -26.12 -25.03
CA PHE A 11 -7.72 -25.66 -24.34
C PHE A 11 -7.77 -26.10 -22.89
N THR A 12 -6.63 -26.49 -22.35
CA THR A 12 -6.50 -26.70 -20.91
C THR A 12 -6.46 -25.36 -20.19
N LEU A 13 -6.83 -25.34 -18.90
CA LEU A 13 -6.73 -24.14 -18.07
C LEU A 13 -5.29 -23.58 -18.06
N LEU A 14 -4.30 -24.46 -18.00
CA LEU A 14 -2.89 -24.07 -18.04
C LEU A 14 -2.48 -23.40 -19.35
N GLU A 15 -3.00 -23.86 -20.50
CA GLU A 15 -2.73 -23.21 -21.80
C GLU A 15 -3.33 -21.80 -21.86
N VAL A 16 -4.56 -21.63 -21.36
CA VAL A 16 -5.21 -20.32 -21.31
C VAL A 16 -4.45 -19.38 -20.38
N THR A 17 -4.11 -19.82 -19.16
CA THR A 17 -3.40 -18.98 -18.18
C THR A 17 -1.98 -18.63 -18.62
N LYS A 18 -1.27 -19.55 -19.28
CA LYS A 18 0.04 -19.24 -19.89
C LYS A 18 -0.06 -18.26 -21.05
N SER A 19 -1.14 -18.33 -21.85
CA SER A 19 -1.38 -17.35 -22.92
C SER A 19 -1.59 -15.95 -22.35
N ILE A 20 -2.39 -15.83 -21.27
CA ILE A 20 -2.57 -14.55 -20.54
C ILE A 20 -1.22 -14.06 -19.99
N GLN A 21 -0.46 -14.93 -19.33
CA GLN A 21 0.86 -14.59 -18.79
C GLN A 21 1.79 -14.02 -19.87
N LYS A 22 1.86 -14.69 -21.02
CA LYS A 22 2.69 -14.24 -22.14
C LYS A 22 2.22 -12.88 -22.68
N THR A 23 0.91 -12.71 -22.89
CA THR A 23 0.34 -11.45 -23.38
C THR A 23 0.65 -10.28 -22.44
N LEU A 24 0.49 -10.49 -21.11
CA LEU A 24 0.80 -9.46 -20.14
C LEU A 24 2.30 -9.17 -20.09
N ALA A 25 3.16 -10.20 -20.11
CA ALA A 25 4.61 -10.02 -20.12
C ALA A 25 5.12 -9.30 -21.38
N ASP A 26 4.52 -9.58 -22.54
CA ASP A 26 4.87 -8.91 -23.80
C ASP A 26 4.39 -7.45 -23.83
N ARG A 27 3.25 -7.14 -23.22
CA ARG A 27 2.64 -5.80 -23.20
C ARG A 27 3.24 -4.90 -22.12
N TYR A 28 3.52 -5.43 -20.92
CA TYR A 28 3.94 -4.67 -19.75
C TYR A 28 5.39 -4.98 -19.37
N LYS A 29 6.34 -4.50 -20.20
CA LYS A 29 7.78 -4.73 -20.02
C LYS A 29 8.46 -3.72 -19.10
N SER A 30 7.82 -2.58 -18.88
CA SER A 30 8.38 -1.47 -18.11
C SER A 30 7.96 -1.52 -16.64
N LEU A 31 8.73 -0.87 -15.81
CA LEU A 31 8.33 -0.53 -14.44
C LEU A 31 7.50 0.75 -14.47
N TYR A 32 6.49 0.84 -13.61
CA TYR A 32 5.58 1.98 -13.52
C TYR A 32 5.67 2.59 -12.13
N TRP A 33 5.67 3.91 -12.05
CA TRP A 33 5.45 4.62 -10.81
C TRP A 33 3.94 4.71 -10.56
N ILE A 34 3.52 4.21 -9.39
CA ILE A 34 2.11 4.08 -9.03
C ILE A 34 1.91 4.69 -7.64
N LYS A 35 0.84 5.48 -7.49
CA LYS A 35 0.38 5.98 -6.19
C LYS A 35 -0.79 5.12 -5.72
N ALA A 36 -0.71 4.59 -4.49
CA ALA A 36 -1.81 3.88 -3.84
C ALA A 36 -1.66 3.92 -2.32
N GLU A 37 -2.73 3.63 -1.61
CA GLU A 37 -2.69 3.38 -0.16
C GLU A 37 -2.28 1.92 0.08
N MET A 38 -1.32 1.69 0.94
CA MET A 38 -0.94 0.35 1.41
C MET A 38 -1.81 -0.02 2.61
N ASN A 39 -2.90 -0.76 2.34
CA ASN A 39 -3.87 -1.16 3.36
C ASN A 39 -3.25 -2.14 4.37
N LYS A 40 -2.48 -3.12 3.88
CA LYS A 40 -1.75 -4.09 4.70
C LYS A 40 -0.39 -4.40 4.08
N LEU A 41 0.64 -4.55 4.91
CA LEU A 41 1.98 -4.94 4.47
C LEU A 41 2.14 -6.46 4.38
N ASN A 42 1.49 -7.23 5.26
CA ASN A 42 1.55 -8.69 5.33
C ASN A 42 2.99 -9.25 5.28
N HIS A 43 3.82 -8.87 6.25
CA HIS A 43 5.21 -9.32 6.34
C HIS A 43 5.31 -10.74 6.91
N TYR A 44 5.83 -11.68 6.15
CA TYR A 44 6.05 -13.07 6.54
C TYR A 44 7.47 -13.25 7.09
N LYS A 45 7.61 -13.33 8.40
CA LYS A 45 8.91 -13.41 9.10
C LYS A 45 9.78 -14.60 8.65
N LEU A 46 9.20 -15.74 8.30
CA LEU A 46 9.95 -16.93 7.88
C LEU A 46 10.65 -16.73 6.53
N SER A 47 9.97 -16.18 5.54
CA SER A 47 10.51 -15.92 4.20
C SER A 47 11.16 -14.56 4.08
N GLY A 48 10.78 -13.61 4.94
CA GLY A 48 11.15 -12.20 4.86
C GLY A 48 10.45 -11.44 3.72
N HIS A 49 9.55 -12.10 2.97
CA HIS A 49 8.77 -11.46 1.90
C HIS A 49 7.56 -10.74 2.48
N CYS A 50 7.15 -9.67 1.79
CA CYS A 50 5.90 -8.98 2.08
C CYS A 50 4.92 -9.15 0.92
N TYR A 51 3.63 -9.17 1.25
CA TYR A 51 2.53 -9.24 0.27
C TYR A 51 1.56 -8.08 0.51
N PRO A 52 1.97 -6.84 0.15
CA PRO A 52 1.14 -5.68 0.37
C PRO A 52 -0.19 -5.74 -0.40
N GLU A 53 -1.26 -5.34 0.28
CA GLU A 53 -2.57 -5.08 -0.32
C GLU A 53 -2.64 -3.59 -0.63
N LEU A 54 -2.75 -3.27 -1.92
CA LEU A 54 -2.77 -1.89 -2.41
C LEU A 54 -4.19 -1.52 -2.81
N VAL A 55 -4.64 -0.36 -2.35
CA VAL A 55 -5.99 0.14 -2.63
C VAL A 55 -5.94 1.59 -3.10
N GLU A 56 -6.87 1.94 -3.97
CA GLU A 56 -7.21 3.32 -4.30
C GLU A 56 -8.61 3.62 -3.77
N LYS A 57 -8.73 4.66 -2.95
CA LYS A 57 -10.00 5.06 -2.35
C LYS A 57 -10.38 6.47 -2.79
N LYS A 58 -11.68 6.69 -2.98
CA LYS A 58 -12.27 8.02 -3.17
C LYS A 58 -13.60 8.08 -2.44
N ASP A 59 -13.79 9.15 -1.67
CA ASP A 59 -15.03 9.39 -0.88
C ASP A 59 -15.41 8.17 0.01
N GLY A 60 -14.40 7.52 0.61
CA GLY A 60 -14.57 6.35 1.46
C GLY A 60 -14.88 5.04 0.72
N LYS A 61 -14.95 5.04 -0.63
CA LYS A 61 -15.18 3.85 -1.45
C LYS A 61 -13.90 3.38 -2.11
N ILE A 62 -13.68 2.07 -2.11
CA ILE A 62 -12.57 1.45 -2.84
C ILE A 62 -12.91 1.47 -4.33
N LEU A 63 -12.05 2.10 -5.13
CA LEU A 63 -12.15 2.17 -6.59
C LEU A 63 -11.34 1.07 -7.27
N ALA A 64 -10.18 0.72 -6.69
CA ALA A 64 -9.31 -0.32 -7.20
C ALA A 64 -8.60 -1.00 -6.03
N GLU A 65 -8.34 -2.30 -6.21
CA GLU A 65 -7.56 -3.11 -5.26
C GLU A 65 -6.72 -4.09 -6.05
N ILE A 66 -5.47 -4.26 -5.63
CA ILE A 66 -4.56 -5.23 -6.23
C ILE A 66 -3.59 -5.78 -5.19
N ARG A 67 -3.29 -7.07 -5.28
CA ARG A 67 -2.24 -7.70 -4.49
C ARG A 67 -0.88 -7.36 -5.07
N SER A 68 0.12 -7.28 -4.20
CA SER A 68 1.49 -7.07 -4.62
C SER A 68 2.45 -8.00 -3.90
N ILE A 69 3.67 -8.07 -4.44
CA ILE A 69 4.77 -8.85 -3.89
C ILE A 69 5.94 -7.90 -3.72
N LEU A 70 6.53 -7.90 -2.52
CA LEU A 70 7.75 -7.18 -2.20
C LEU A 70 8.76 -8.19 -1.66
N TRP A 71 9.80 -8.47 -2.43
CA TRP A 71 10.82 -9.46 -2.07
C TRP A 71 11.64 -8.99 -0.88
N LYS A 72 12.19 -9.93 -0.11
CA LYS A 72 12.98 -9.66 1.10
C LYS A 72 14.06 -8.61 0.88
N SER A 73 14.88 -8.76 -0.16
CA SER A 73 15.98 -7.83 -0.46
C SER A 73 15.50 -6.41 -0.73
N ASP A 74 14.39 -6.26 -1.47
CA ASP A 74 13.80 -4.95 -1.76
C ASP A 74 13.15 -4.38 -0.49
N PHE A 75 12.45 -5.20 0.30
CA PHE A 75 11.88 -4.80 1.57
C PHE A 75 12.95 -4.28 2.55
N GLU A 76 14.04 -5.01 2.75
CA GLU A 76 15.12 -4.61 3.66
C GLU A 76 15.75 -3.28 3.24
N ARG A 77 15.99 -3.08 1.93
CA ARG A 77 16.53 -1.85 1.37
C ARG A 77 15.56 -0.67 1.57
N ILE A 78 14.31 -0.85 1.22
CA ILE A 78 13.25 0.17 1.34
C ILE A 78 13.04 0.52 2.81
N ASN A 79 12.88 -0.48 3.67
CA ASN A 79 12.64 -0.28 5.11
C ASN A 79 13.81 0.47 5.77
N THR A 80 15.04 0.19 5.37
CA THR A 80 16.23 0.94 5.84
C THR A 80 16.15 2.41 5.43
N SER A 81 15.69 2.71 4.22
CA SER A 81 15.53 4.09 3.73
C SER A 81 14.42 4.83 4.49
N PHE A 82 13.33 4.14 4.83
CA PHE A 82 12.24 4.66 5.65
C PHE A 82 12.73 5.00 7.07
N ILE A 83 13.42 4.09 7.73
CA ILE A 83 13.98 4.34 9.07
C ILE A 83 14.95 5.53 9.06
N LYS A 84 15.80 5.65 8.04
CA LYS A 84 16.74 6.77 7.93
C LYS A 84 16.07 8.13 7.74
N LEU A 85 15.00 8.20 6.96
CA LEU A 85 14.35 9.46 6.62
C LEU A 85 13.20 9.83 7.56
N LEU A 86 12.39 8.84 7.95
CA LEU A 86 11.15 9.04 8.70
C LEU A 86 11.29 8.68 10.19
N ASN A 87 12.41 8.06 10.61
CA ASN A 87 12.60 7.40 11.92
C ASN A 87 11.56 6.31 12.23
N GLU A 88 10.84 5.83 11.22
CA GLU A 88 9.83 4.80 11.34
C GLU A 88 10.02 3.75 10.25
N PRO A 89 9.72 2.46 10.52
CA PRO A 89 9.73 1.43 9.50
C PRO A 89 8.54 1.59 8.55
N LEU A 90 8.61 0.93 7.40
CA LEU A 90 7.48 0.81 6.47
C LEU A 90 6.31 0.12 7.18
N ARG A 91 5.13 0.71 7.15
CA ARG A 91 3.95 0.27 7.89
C ARG A 91 2.67 0.34 7.07
N ASP A 92 1.61 -0.24 7.58
CA ASP A 92 0.26 -0.21 7.01
C ASP A 92 -0.37 1.18 7.07
N GLY A 93 -1.39 1.41 6.24
CA GLY A 93 -2.27 2.57 6.30
C GLY A 93 -1.66 3.86 5.76
N ILE A 94 -0.56 3.80 5.01
CA ILE A 94 0.09 4.98 4.42
C ILE A 94 -0.10 5.02 2.90
N THR A 95 -0.21 6.23 2.36
CA THR A 95 -0.17 6.46 0.91
C THR A 95 1.28 6.45 0.43
N ILE A 96 1.58 5.57 -0.51
CA ILE A 96 2.92 5.38 -1.05
C ILE A 96 2.98 5.72 -2.54
N LEU A 97 4.13 6.21 -2.99
CA LEU A 97 4.54 6.24 -4.39
C LEU A 97 5.59 5.16 -4.58
N PHE A 98 5.30 4.19 -5.42
CA PHE A 98 6.15 3.01 -5.59
C PHE A 98 6.36 2.66 -7.05
N GLN A 99 7.48 2.02 -7.33
CA GLN A 99 7.80 1.50 -8.65
C GLN A 99 7.51 0.01 -8.68
N ALA A 100 6.72 -0.44 -9.66
CA ALA A 100 6.35 -1.83 -9.78
C ALA A 100 6.25 -2.31 -11.23
N GLY A 101 6.50 -3.59 -11.42
CA GLY A 101 6.19 -4.35 -12.64
C GLY A 101 4.88 -5.12 -12.48
N ILE A 102 4.18 -5.31 -13.60
CA ILE A 102 2.97 -6.14 -13.64
C ILE A 102 3.40 -7.60 -13.84
N SER A 103 2.89 -8.48 -12.99
CA SER A 103 3.18 -9.92 -13.02
C SER A 103 1.90 -10.73 -12.98
N TYR A 104 1.88 -11.81 -13.71
CA TYR A 104 0.80 -12.79 -13.68
C TYR A 104 1.38 -14.19 -13.47
N ASP A 105 0.85 -14.87 -12.48
CA ASP A 105 1.18 -16.27 -12.20
C ASP A 105 -0.05 -17.14 -12.43
N PRO A 106 0.06 -18.31 -13.13
CA PRO A 106 -1.07 -19.19 -13.38
C PRO A 106 -1.82 -19.68 -12.13
N LEU A 107 -1.14 -19.78 -10.98
CA LEU A 107 -1.73 -20.23 -9.70
C LEU A 107 -2.21 -19.06 -8.84
N HIS A 108 -1.47 -17.95 -8.84
CA HIS A 108 -1.69 -16.83 -7.92
C HIS A 108 -2.38 -15.62 -8.57
N GLY A 109 -2.50 -15.63 -9.91
CA GLY A 109 -3.19 -14.57 -10.67
C GLY A 109 -2.34 -13.33 -10.88
N LEU A 110 -3.02 -12.20 -11.07
CA LEU A 110 -2.42 -10.89 -11.31
C LEU A 110 -1.89 -10.29 -10.01
N SER A 111 -0.68 -9.74 -10.06
CA SER A 111 -0.06 -9.02 -8.95
C SER A 111 0.90 -7.95 -9.45
N LEU A 112 1.23 -6.98 -8.59
CA LEU A 112 2.31 -6.03 -8.82
C LEU A 112 3.57 -6.48 -8.08
N ARG A 113 4.70 -6.53 -8.79
CA ARG A 113 6.01 -6.74 -8.16
C ARG A 113 6.60 -5.38 -7.81
N ILE A 114 6.56 -4.99 -6.55
CA ILE A 114 7.17 -3.75 -6.05
C ILE A 114 8.69 -3.94 -6.05
N VAL A 115 9.38 -2.96 -6.63
CA VAL A 115 10.84 -2.92 -6.66
C VAL A 115 11.40 -1.73 -5.88
N ASP A 116 10.63 -0.65 -5.73
CA ASP A 116 11.03 0.52 -4.95
C ASP A 116 9.84 1.28 -4.39
N ILE A 117 10.03 2.03 -3.29
CA ILE A 117 9.05 2.94 -2.70
C ILE A 117 9.78 4.23 -2.34
N ASP A 118 9.23 5.37 -2.73
CA ASP A 118 9.81 6.68 -2.44
C ASP A 118 9.43 7.16 -1.03
N PRO A 119 10.37 7.16 -0.06
CA PRO A 119 10.09 7.62 1.29
C PRO A 119 9.89 9.15 1.37
N THR A 120 10.45 9.91 0.42
CA THR A 120 10.30 11.37 0.38
C THR A 120 8.85 11.75 0.06
N PHE A 121 8.23 11.01 -0.85
CA PHE A 121 6.81 11.17 -1.16
C PHE A 121 5.94 10.93 0.08
N VAL A 122 6.22 9.86 0.83
CA VAL A 122 5.47 9.51 2.04
C VAL A 122 5.59 10.62 3.09
N LEU A 123 6.78 11.17 3.29
CA LEU A 123 6.98 12.31 4.20
C LEU A 123 6.13 13.52 3.80
N GLY A 124 6.13 13.85 2.50
CA GLY A 124 5.31 14.95 1.97
C GLY A 124 3.81 14.75 2.17
N GLU A 125 3.29 13.53 1.95
CA GLU A 125 1.88 13.20 2.18
C GLU A 125 1.52 13.30 3.68
N LEU A 126 2.36 12.79 4.58
CA LEU A 126 2.14 12.90 6.03
C LEU A 126 2.12 14.36 6.51
N GLU A 127 3.01 15.20 6.00
CA GLU A 127 3.01 16.63 6.31
C GLU A 127 1.76 17.33 5.77
N ARG A 128 1.29 16.96 4.58
CA ARG A 128 0.05 17.48 3.99
C ARG A 128 -1.16 17.09 4.84
N GLU A 129 -1.31 15.82 5.19
CA GLU A 129 -2.41 15.32 6.03
C GLU A 129 -2.43 16.00 7.39
N LYS A 130 -1.24 16.22 8.00
CA LYS A 130 -1.12 16.96 9.26
C LYS A 130 -1.62 18.41 9.13
N LYS A 131 -1.23 19.12 8.06
CA LYS A 131 -1.67 20.49 7.80
C LYS A 131 -3.19 20.56 7.58
N GLU A 132 -3.74 19.66 6.77
CA GLU A 132 -5.18 19.57 6.52
C GLU A 132 -5.97 19.31 7.81
N SER A 133 -5.49 18.39 8.66
CA SER A 133 -6.10 18.09 9.95
C SER A 133 -6.10 19.31 10.88
N ILE A 134 -4.98 20.04 10.96
CA ILE A 134 -4.88 21.28 11.76
C ILE A 134 -5.85 22.33 11.25
N LEU A 135 -5.91 22.56 9.92
CA LEU A 135 -6.83 23.51 9.32
C LEU A 135 -8.29 23.18 9.62
N LYS A 136 -8.65 21.89 9.52
CA LYS A 136 -10.00 21.44 9.85
C LYS A 136 -10.35 21.68 11.32
N LEU A 137 -9.45 21.36 12.24
CA LEU A 137 -9.65 21.63 13.68
C LEU A 137 -9.78 23.13 13.98
N GLN A 138 -9.04 23.99 13.24
CA GLN A 138 -9.16 25.43 13.37
C GLN A 138 -10.50 25.95 12.83
N GLN A 139 -10.96 25.44 11.68
CA GLN A 139 -12.26 25.80 11.11
C GLN A 139 -13.44 25.41 12.00
N GLU A 140 -13.33 24.28 12.70
CA GLU A 140 -14.31 23.80 13.66
C GLU A 140 -14.17 24.44 15.07
N ASP A 141 -13.26 25.39 15.26
CA ASP A 141 -12.91 26.05 16.53
C ASP A 141 -12.51 25.07 17.67
N LEU A 142 -12.01 23.89 17.28
CA LEU A 142 -11.62 22.82 18.20
C LEU A 142 -10.13 22.86 18.57
N PHE A 143 -9.28 23.47 17.75
CA PHE A 143 -7.82 23.44 17.90
C PHE A 143 -7.34 23.97 19.25
N ASP A 144 -7.94 25.06 19.72
CA ASP A 144 -7.63 25.70 21.02
C ASP A 144 -8.73 25.49 22.07
N ALA A 145 -9.73 24.66 21.80
CA ALA A 145 -10.88 24.46 22.70
C ALA A 145 -10.43 24.01 24.11
N ASN A 146 -9.45 23.08 24.17
CA ASN A 146 -8.94 22.60 25.45
C ASN A 146 -8.18 23.67 26.25
N LYS A 147 -7.50 24.62 25.60
CA LYS A 147 -6.78 25.73 26.26
C LYS A 147 -7.71 26.73 26.88
N ARG A 148 -8.97 26.83 26.38
CA ARG A 148 -10.00 27.75 26.88
C ARG A 148 -10.73 27.21 28.11
N LEU A 149 -10.57 25.93 28.44
CA LEU A 149 -11.21 25.33 29.60
C LEU A 149 -10.47 25.75 30.89
N PRO A 150 -11.22 26.13 31.94
CA PRO A 150 -10.60 26.40 33.23
C PRO A 150 -9.95 25.15 33.81
N PHE A 151 -8.72 25.28 34.30
CA PHE A 151 -8.02 24.15 34.91
C PHE A 151 -8.72 23.78 36.24
N PRO A 152 -9.16 22.53 36.42
CA PRO A 152 -9.82 22.11 37.66
C PRO A 152 -8.81 22.09 38.82
N ILE A 153 -9.20 22.69 39.95
CA ILE A 153 -8.35 22.72 41.15
C ILE A 153 -8.02 21.31 41.64
N ILE A 154 -8.99 20.38 41.55
CA ILE A 154 -8.79 18.95 41.86
C ILE A 154 -9.36 18.15 40.68
N PRO A 155 -8.49 17.56 39.82
CA PRO A 155 -8.95 16.72 38.71
C PRO A 155 -9.48 15.38 39.25
N LYS A 156 -10.78 15.13 38.99
CA LYS A 156 -11.43 13.86 39.40
C LYS A 156 -11.33 12.77 38.35
N ARG A 157 -11.02 13.11 37.10
CA ARG A 157 -10.86 12.18 35.98
C ARG A 157 -9.68 12.64 35.14
N LEU A 158 -8.80 11.71 34.83
CA LEU A 158 -7.62 11.93 33.98
C LEU A 158 -7.71 11.00 32.78
N ALA A 159 -7.56 11.54 31.56
CA ALA A 159 -7.34 10.77 30.36
C ALA A 159 -5.88 10.97 29.92
N ILE A 160 -5.15 9.88 29.72
CA ILE A 160 -3.76 9.90 29.25
C ILE A 160 -3.79 9.35 27.81
N ILE A 161 -3.33 10.17 26.85
CA ILE A 161 -3.12 9.75 25.48
C ILE A 161 -1.60 9.60 25.30
N SER A 162 -1.14 8.39 25.07
CA SER A 162 0.26 8.08 24.80
C SER A 162 0.40 7.48 23.41
N VAL A 163 1.48 7.81 22.72
CA VAL A 163 1.91 7.16 21.48
C VAL A 163 3.04 6.22 21.89
N GLU A 164 2.91 4.93 21.56
CA GLU A 164 3.95 3.92 21.74
C GLU A 164 5.02 4.04 20.66
#